data_84ad8772af54bf6954aeb20e1d65d28e
#
_entry.id   84ad8772af54bf6954aeb20e1d65d28e
#
_cell.length_a   1.000
_cell.length_b   1.000
_cell.length_c   1.000
_cell.angle_alpha   90.00
_cell.angle_beta   90.00
_cell.angle_gamma   90.00
#
_symmetry.space_group_name_H-M   'P 1'
#
loop_
_entity.id
_entity.type
_entity.pdbx_description
1 polymer ?
#
loop_
_entity_poly.entity_id
_entity_poly.type
_entity_poly.pdbx_seq_one_letter_code
_entity_poly.pdbx_strand_id
1 'polypeptide(L)' 'NAVSRGHEDIITRGNRYFVRDLNSKNKTFINGQAIPAQYECEIFDGNRLTLGNEEFIFNT' A
#
# COMPACT_ATOMS: atom_id res chain seq x y z
N ASN A 1 9.95 8.72 4.13
CA ASN A 1 9.61 8.13 2.88
C ASN A 1 8.29 8.66 2.34
N ALA A 2 8.24 8.92 1.06
CA ALA A 2 7.11 9.61 0.46
C ALA A 2 5.79 8.85 0.61
N VAL A 3 5.86 7.55 0.75
CA VAL A 3 4.67 6.70 0.78
C VAL A 3 3.86 6.87 2.04
N SER A 4 4.51 7.24 3.12
CA SER A 4 3.84 7.23 4.42
C SER A 4 3.49 8.61 4.91
N ARG A 5 2.95 9.44 4.07
CA ARG A 5 2.62 10.81 4.42
C ARG A 5 1.23 10.92 5.05
N GLY A 6 0.87 9.97 5.92
CA GLY A 6 -0.43 10.00 6.54
C GLY A 6 -1.50 9.28 5.73
N HIS A 7 -1.13 8.71 4.60
CA HIS A 7 -2.07 8.00 3.74
C HIS A 7 -2.04 6.50 3.98
N GLU A 8 -0.87 5.95 4.14
CA GLU A 8 -0.73 4.53 4.38
C GLU A 8 0.60 4.23 5.03
N ASP A 9 0.71 3.05 5.60
CA ASP A 9 1.94 2.54 6.19
C ASP A 9 2.41 1.33 5.42
N ILE A 10 3.72 1.20 5.29
CA ILE A 10 4.33 -0.03 4.83
C ILE A 10 4.89 -0.72 6.06
N ILE A 11 4.42 -1.91 6.34
CA ILE A 11 4.77 -2.64 7.54
C ILE A 11 5.61 -3.85 7.17
N THR A 12 6.73 -4.03 7.84
CA THR A 12 7.61 -5.16 7.60
C THR A 12 7.52 -6.12 8.78
N ARG A 13 7.27 -7.40 8.49
CA ARG A 13 7.26 -8.45 9.50
C ARG A 13 8.08 -9.62 8.98
N GLY A 14 9.29 -9.76 9.51
CA GLY A 14 10.22 -10.73 8.98
C GLY A 14 10.60 -10.36 7.56
N ASN A 15 10.35 -11.25 6.62
CA ASN A 15 10.58 -10.95 5.20
C ASN A 15 9.25 -10.77 4.44
N ARG A 16 8.20 -10.39 5.16
CA ARG A 16 6.90 -10.14 4.58
C ARG A 16 6.59 -8.65 4.69
N TYR A 17 5.82 -8.14 3.73
CA TYR A 17 5.49 -6.72 3.67
C TYR A 17 3.99 -6.54 3.57
N PHE A 18 3.47 -5.53 4.26
CA PHE A 18 2.04 -5.25 4.30
C PHE A 18 1.80 -3.77 4.08
N VAL A 19 0.69 -3.44 3.45
CA VAL A 19 0.26 -2.07 3.26
C VAL A 19 -1.01 -1.87 4.08
N ARG A 20 -1.07 -0.78 4.82
CA ARG A 20 -2.28 -0.42 5.56
C ARG A 20 -2.68 1.00 5.16
N ASP A 21 -3.88 1.13 4.62
CA ASP A 21 -4.42 2.43 4.27
C ASP A 21 -4.94 3.11 5.53
N LEU A 22 -4.52 4.35 5.75
CA LEU A 22 -4.92 5.11 6.93
C LEU A 22 -6.13 5.99 6.63
N ASN A 23 -7.10 5.39 5.95
CA ASN A 23 -8.35 6.06 5.63
C ASN A 23 -8.15 7.28 4.73
N SER A 24 -7.37 7.10 3.68
CA SER A 24 -7.09 8.19 2.75
C SER A 24 -8.34 8.52 1.93
N LYS A 25 -8.40 9.74 1.44
CA LYS A 25 -9.49 10.17 0.58
C LYS A 25 -9.51 9.39 -0.70
N ASN A 26 -8.34 9.25 -1.31
CA ASN A 26 -8.22 8.57 -2.58
C ASN A 26 -7.69 7.17 -2.31
N LYS A 27 -8.50 6.27 -2.05
CA LYS A 27 -8.19 4.89 -1.73
C LYS A 27 -6.82 4.40 -2.19
N THR A 28 -6.37 3.32 -1.55
CA THR A 28 -5.15 2.62 -1.93
C THR A 28 -5.55 1.35 -2.67
N PHE A 29 -4.87 1.07 -3.76
CA PHE A 29 -5.15 -0.11 -4.58
C PHE A 29 -3.91 -0.96 -4.72
N ILE A 30 -4.08 -2.29 -4.67
CA ILE A 30 -3.00 -3.22 -4.97
C ILE A 30 -3.46 -4.03 -6.17
N ASN A 31 -2.71 -3.95 -7.27
CA ASN A 31 -3.04 -4.59 -8.54
C ASN A 31 -4.46 -4.24 -8.99
N GLY A 32 -4.84 -2.98 -8.80
CA GLY A 32 -6.14 -2.49 -9.23
C GLY A 32 -7.28 -2.79 -8.29
N GLN A 33 -7.00 -3.40 -7.14
CA GLN A 33 -8.05 -3.76 -6.20
C GLN A 33 -7.93 -2.90 -4.94
N ALA A 34 -9.01 -2.22 -4.58
CA ALA A 34 -9.00 -1.34 -3.42
C ALA A 34 -8.84 -2.15 -2.14
N ILE A 35 -8.03 -1.64 -1.21
CA ILE A 35 -7.89 -2.28 0.08
C ILE A 35 -8.74 -1.53 1.10
N PRO A 36 -9.34 -2.25 2.06
CA PRO A 36 -10.16 -1.59 3.08
C PRO A 36 -9.30 -0.72 3.99
N ALA A 37 -9.88 0.37 4.48
CA ALA A 37 -9.16 1.24 5.40
C ALA A 37 -8.80 0.48 6.67
N GLN A 38 -7.64 0.78 7.21
CA GLN A 38 -7.13 0.21 8.46
C GLN A 38 -6.85 -1.29 8.39
N TYR A 39 -6.87 -1.87 7.19
CA TYR A 39 -6.64 -3.29 7.00
C TYR A 39 -5.23 -3.50 6.46
N GLU A 40 -4.50 -4.44 7.06
CA GLU A 40 -3.16 -4.77 6.58
C GLU A 40 -3.28 -5.79 5.47
N CYS A 41 -2.87 -5.38 4.28
CA CYS A 41 -2.94 -6.22 3.11
C CYS A 41 -1.53 -6.57 2.67
N GLU A 42 -1.22 -7.85 2.56
CA GLU A 42 0.13 -8.27 2.19
C GLU A 42 0.43 -7.88 0.75
N ILE A 43 1.65 -7.38 0.53
CA ILE A 43 2.10 -6.97 -0.79
C ILE A 43 3.38 -7.70 -1.12
N PHE A 44 3.54 -8.05 -2.38
CA PHE A 44 4.65 -8.87 -2.84
C PHE A 44 5.44 -8.14 -3.92
N ASP A 45 6.69 -8.58 -4.09
CA ASP A 45 7.55 -8.03 -5.13
C ASP A 45 6.83 -8.07 -6.48
N GLY A 46 6.86 -6.95 -7.20
CA GLY A 46 6.23 -6.84 -8.50
C GLY A 46 4.78 -6.41 -8.46
N ASN A 47 4.19 -6.31 -7.28
CA ASN A 47 2.80 -5.83 -7.19
C ASN A 47 2.72 -4.35 -7.56
N ARG A 48 1.59 -3.96 -8.17
CA ARG A 48 1.34 -2.58 -8.51
C ARG A 48 0.58 -1.91 -7.39
N LEU A 49 1.15 -0.87 -6.84
CA LEU A 49 0.57 -0.12 -5.73
C LEU A 49 0.11 1.22 -6.26
N THR A 50 -1.17 1.54 -6.08
CA THR A 50 -1.73 2.80 -6.54
C THR A 50 -2.15 3.62 -5.32
N LEU A 51 -1.64 4.84 -5.26
CA LEU A 51 -1.89 5.77 -4.16
C LEU A 51 -2.47 7.05 -4.77
N GLY A 52 -3.77 7.21 -4.64
CA GLY A 52 -4.43 8.32 -5.29
C GLY A 52 -4.34 8.16 -6.79
N ASN A 53 -3.69 9.11 -7.46
CA ASN A 53 -3.52 9.03 -8.91
C ASN A 53 -2.11 8.64 -9.32
N GLU A 54 -1.31 8.12 -8.38
CA GLU A 54 0.05 7.70 -8.68
C GLU A 54 0.19 6.21 -8.53
N GLU A 55 0.97 5.63 -9.42
CA GLU A 55 1.13 4.18 -9.48
C GLU A 55 2.60 3.83 -9.35
N PHE A 56 2.88 2.82 -8.52
CA PHE A 56 4.24 2.37 -8.26
C PHE A 56 4.30 0.86 -8.39
N ILE A 57 5.48 0.35 -8.71
CA ILE A 57 5.73 -1.08 -8.64
C ILE A 57 6.51 -1.34 -7.36
N PHE A 58 5.99 -2.24 -6.54
CA PHE A 58 6.63 -2.57 -5.27
C PHE A 58 7.77 -3.54 -5.55
N ASN A 59 8.98 -3.17 -5.13
CA ASN A 59 10.16 -4.01 -5.31
C ASN A 59 10.81 -4.23 -3.97
N THR A 60 11.18 -5.47 -3.70
CA THR A 60 11.85 -5.82 -2.46
C THR A 60 13.33 -6.08 -2.67
#